data_d589ec3aadd075a2f5cf42d1ecbbad7a
#
_entry.id   d589ec3aadd075a2f5cf42d1ecbbad7a
#
_cell.length_a   1.000
_cell.length_b   1.000
_cell.length_c   1.000
_cell.angle_alpha   90.00
_cell.angle_beta   90.00
_cell.angle_gamma   90.00
#
_symmetry.space_group_name_H-M   'P 1'
#
loop_
_entity.id
_entity.type
_entity.pdbx_description
1 polymer ?
#
loop_
_entity_poly.entity_id
_entity_poly.type
_entity_poly.pdbx_seq_one_letter_code
_entity_poly.pdbx_strand_id
1 'polypeptide(L)'
;MDFTFTEEQLAAAEAARGVFAGVAPDAVPSPALTTGAVADGFDRALWSRLADADLLSLLLDTEYGGAGLDAIALCLVLRESAKVLARVPLLESSAAAAAVQAYGDEELRAALLPRAGRGELVLTVAAHGRTGHDPAELAVTARRDGGTWVLDGVQTGVAWAYDADLVVVPAHTDADRTVLALVPRDHGGVVLAEQVSTSGERLGEVRLESARIAAGDVIEADGAWEWLRARLATGTCALALGLGERVLRMTSEYTGKREQFGHPIATFQAVAVQAADRYIDLRAMEATLWQAAWRIDSGAQGALPAAGDVAVAKIWAAEGVRRVVQTAQHLHGGFGADTDYPLHRYHAWAKHLELSLGPAAAYEEALGDLLAAHALG
;
A
#
# COMPACT_ATOMS: atom_id res chain seq x y z
N MET A 1 20.09 6.37 16.13
CA MET A 1 18.96 5.57 15.66
C MET A 1 19.44 4.13 15.56
N ASP A 2 18.73 3.20 16.18
CA ASP A 2 19.01 1.79 16.07
C ASP A 2 18.12 1.24 14.92
N PHE A 3 18.74 0.63 13.92
CA PHE A 3 18.04 0.01 12.79
C PHE A 3 17.94 -1.52 12.96
N THR A 4 18.13 -2.03 14.15
CA THR A 4 17.88 -3.45 14.46
C THR A 4 16.40 -3.66 14.70
N PHE A 5 15.85 -4.71 14.11
CA PHE A 5 14.48 -5.12 14.34
C PHE A 5 14.37 -5.90 15.66
N THR A 6 13.22 -5.79 16.34
CA THR A 6 12.94 -6.60 17.53
C THR A 6 12.74 -8.08 17.17
N GLU A 7 12.77 -8.95 18.18
CA GLU A 7 12.54 -10.39 17.97
C GLU A 7 11.13 -10.64 17.41
N GLU A 8 10.13 -9.90 17.88
CA GLU A 8 8.74 -10.01 17.43
C GLU A 8 8.58 -9.53 15.96
N GLN A 9 9.24 -8.43 15.58
CA GLN A 9 9.25 -7.95 14.19
C GLN A 9 9.91 -8.97 13.26
N LEU A 10 11.01 -9.59 13.69
CA LEU A 10 11.69 -10.64 12.93
C LEU A 10 10.84 -11.92 12.84
N ALA A 11 10.12 -12.28 13.90
CA ALA A 11 9.20 -13.42 13.92
C ALA A 11 8.03 -13.19 12.93
N ALA A 12 7.47 -11.99 12.89
CA ALA A 12 6.44 -11.62 11.91
C ALA A 12 6.96 -11.73 10.46
N ALA A 13 8.19 -11.26 10.20
CA ALA A 13 8.82 -11.40 8.90
C ALA A 13 9.07 -12.87 8.51
N GLU A 14 9.45 -13.72 9.46
CA GLU A 14 9.65 -15.15 9.22
C GLU A 14 8.33 -15.87 8.96
N ALA A 15 7.28 -15.59 9.74
CA ALA A 15 5.94 -16.11 9.51
C ALA A 15 5.44 -15.73 8.10
N ALA A 16 5.62 -14.47 7.70
CA ALA A 16 5.28 -14.00 6.37
C ALA A 16 6.04 -14.78 5.28
N ARG A 17 7.36 -14.97 5.44
CA ARG A 17 8.15 -15.80 4.51
C ARG A 17 7.58 -17.22 4.40
N GLY A 18 7.17 -17.80 5.52
CA GLY A 18 6.54 -19.12 5.54
C GLY A 18 5.21 -19.16 4.77
N VAL A 19 4.34 -18.16 5.00
CA VAL A 19 3.04 -18.06 4.30
C VAL A 19 3.21 -17.86 2.81
N PHE A 20 4.14 -17.00 2.39
CA PHE A 20 4.38 -16.70 0.97
C PHE A 20 5.30 -17.72 0.29
N ALA A 21 5.93 -18.65 1.03
CA ALA A 21 6.76 -19.70 0.45
C ALA A 21 5.93 -20.57 -0.51
N GLY A 22 6.46 -20.74 -1.73
CA GLY A 22 5.79 -21.55 -2.76
C GLY A 22 4.56 -20.88 -3.41
N VAL A 23 4.21 -19.65 -3.02
CA VAL A 23 3.18 -18.89 -3.73
C VAL A 23 3.75 -18.45 -5.08
N ALA A 24 3.07 -18.83 -6.17
CA ALA A 24 3.42 -18.37 -7.50
C ALA A 24 3.11 -16.86 -7.64
N PRO A 25 3.93 -16.09 -8.35
CA PRO A 25 3.60 -14.72 -8.67
C PRO A 25 2.25 -14.62 -9.37
N ASP A 26 1.49 -13.55 -9.06
CA ASP A 26 0.22 -13.27 -9.71
C ASP A 26 0.26 -13.54 -11.22
N ALA A 27 -0.72 -14.27 -11.71
CA ALA A 27 -0.78 -14.73 -13.10
C ALA A 27 -1.64 -13.83 -14.00
N VAL A 28 -2.36 -12.85 -13.44
CA VAL A 28 -3.18 -11.92 -14.22
C VAL A 28 -2.28 -11.07 -15.10
N PRO A 29 -2.43 -11.12 -16.43
CA PRO A 29 -1.60 -10.33 -17.32
C PRO A 29 -1.97 -8.84 -17.22
N SER A 30 -1.01 -7.97 -17.57
CA SER A 30 -1.32 -6.55 -17.71
C SER A 30 -2.39 -6.34 -18.78
N PRO A 31 -3.42 -5.50 -18.56
CA PRO A 31 -4.40 -5.12 -19.59
C PRO A 31 -3.77 -4.49 -20.82
N ALA A 32 -2.57 -3.94 -20.70
CA ALA A 32 -1.80 -3.41 -21.84
C ALA A 32 -1.30 -4.51 -22.78
N LEU A 33 -1.10 -5.73 -22.29
CA LEU A 33 -0.66 -6.89 -23.09
C LEU A 33 -1.84 -7.77 -23.50
N THR A 34 -2.85 -7.88 -22.65
CA THR A 34 -4.03 -8.72 -22.89
C THR A 34 -5.28 -7.88 -22.63
N THR A 35 -5.94 -7.44 -23.71
CA THR A 35 -7.14 -6.62 -23.62
C THR A 35 -8.22 -7.30 -22.79
N GLY A 36 -8.75 -6.58 -21.79
CA GLY A 36 -9.80 -7.08 -20.90
C GLY A 36 -9.33 -8.00 -19.79
N ALA A 37 -8.01 -8.15 -19.61
CA ALA A 37 -7.47 -8.90 -18.47
C ALA A 37 -7.75 -8.12 -17.17
N VAL A 38 -8.57 -8.72 -16.30
CA VAL A 38 -8.95 -8.18 -14.99
C VAL A 38 -8.97 -9.33 -13.99
N ALA A 39 -8.48 -9.10 -12.78
CA ALA A 39 -8.56 -10.08 -11.70
C ALA A 39 -10.00 -10.24 -11.22
N ASP A 40 -10.43 -11.47 -10.97
CA ASP A 40 -11.78 -11.76 -10.45
C ASP A 40 -11.99 -11.25 -9.02
N GLY A 41 -10.92 -11.12 -8.24
CA GLY A 41 -10.91 -10.68 -6.85
C GLY A 41 -9.57 -10.99 -6.19
N PHE A 42 -9.53 -10.99 -4.86
CA PHE A 42 -8.32 -11.34 -4.13
C PHE A 42 -8.21 -12.86 -3.85
N ASP A 43 -7.01 -13.33 -3.58
CA ASP A 43 -6.73 -14.72 -3.21
C ASP A 43 -7.24 -15.02 -1.79
N ARG A 44 -8.46 -15.56 -1.70
CA ARG A 44 -9.12 -15.89 -0.43
C ARG A 44 -8.42 -17.04 0.30
N ALA A 45 -7.78 -17.96 -0.40
CA ALA A 45 -7.03 -19.06 0.22
C ALA A 45 -5.76 -18.52 0.89
N LEU A 46 -5.06 -17.61 0.23
CA LEU A 46 -3.91 -16.93 0.81
C LEU A 46 -4.32 -16.01 1.98
N TRP A 47 -5.47 -15.34 1.88
CA TRP A 47 -6.03 -14.53 2.95
C TRP A 47 -6.31 -15.36 4.22
N SER A 48 -6.92 -16.53 4.08
CA SER A 48 -7.11 -17.45 5.21
C SER A 48 -5.79 -17.89 5.84
N ARG A 49 -4.77 -18.19 5.02
CA ARG A 49 -3.42 -18.53 5.54
C ARG A 49 -2.76 -17.39 6.29
N LEU A 50 -2.99 -16.16 5.88
CA LEU A 50 -2.52 -14.96 6.60
C LEU A 50 -3.22 -14.81 7.94
N ALA A 51 -4.54 -15.06 7.99
CA ALA A 51 -5.31 -15.09 9.24
C ALA A 51 -4.83 -16.19 10.19
N ASP A 52 -4.65 -17.42 9.69
CA ASP A 52 -4.18 -18.59 10.46
C ASP A 52 -2.76 -18.39 11.03
N ALA A 53 -1.98 -17.48 10.43
CA ALA A 53 -0.64 -17.10 10.88
C ALA A 53 -0.62 -15.80 11.70
N ASP A 54 -1.77 -15.31 12.15
CA ASP A 54 -1.96 -14.06 12.91
C ASP A 54 -1.41 -12.79 12.23
N LEU A 55 -1.18 -12.83 10.91
CA LEU A 55 -0.61 -11.71 10.17
C LEU A 55 -1.63 -10.61 9.83
N LEU A 56 -2.92 -10.88 9.94
CA LEU A 56 -3.98 -9.88 9.79
C LEU A 56 -4.26 -9.11 11.08
N SER A 57 -3.97 -9.72 12.25
CA SER A 57 -4.16 -9.11 13.56
C SER A 57 -2.89 -8.44 14.12
N LEU A 58 -1.82 -8.38 13.33
CA LEU A 58 -0.47 -7.98 13.74
C LEU A 58 -0.41 -6.65 14.49
N LEU A 59 -1.16 -5.63 14.02
CA LEU A 59 -1.21 -4.29 14.59
C LEU A 59 -2.26 -4.12 15.71
N LEU A 60 -3.16 -5.10 15.84
CA LEU A 60 -4.24 -5.01 16.81
C LEU A 60 -3.74 -5.30 18.23
N ASP A 61 -4.31 -4.61 19.20
CA ASP A 61 -4.04 -4.84 20.61
C ASP A 61 -4.47 -6.25 21.03
N THR A 62 -3.87 -6.75 22.09
CA THR A 62 -4.12 -8.12 22.59
C THR A 62 -5.57 -8.33 23.03
N GLU A 63 -6.27 -7.29 23.46
CA GLU A 63 -7.69 -7.35 23.81
C GLU A 63 -8.59 -7.67 22.60
N TYR A 64 -8.14 -7.35 21.37
CA TYR A 64 -8.82 -7.68 20.11
C TYR A 64 -8.22 -8.91 19.41
N GLY A 65 -7.35 -9.64 20.10
CA GLY A 65 -6.72 -10.86 19.60
C GLY A 65 -5.50 -10.61 18.72
N GLY A 66 -4.89 -9.44 18.81
CA GLY A 66 -3.70 -9.08 18.05
C GLY A 66 -2.39 -9.21 18.81
N ALA A 67 -1.29 -8.87 18.12
CA ALA A 67 0.07 -8.91 18.67
C ALA A 67 0.56 -7.54 19.20
N GLY A 68 -0.15 -6.45 18.93
CA GLY A 68 0.21 -5.10 19.34
C GLY A 68 1.51 -4.60 18.73
N LEU A 69 1.87 -5.07 17.53
CA LEU A 69 3.09 -4.67 16.84
C LEU A 69 2.90 -3.35 16.08
N ASP A 70 3.98 -2.85 15.53
CA ASP A 70 4.08 -1.53 14.92
C ASP A 70 4.06 -1.55 13.38
N ALA A 71 4.16 -0.37 12.77
CA ALA A 71 4.22 -0.21 11.33
C ALA A 71 5.46 -0.87 10.70
N ILE A 72 6.55 -1.03 11.43
CA ILE A 72 7.75 -1.74 10.95
C ILE A 72 7.41 -3.21 10.72
N ALA A 73 6.71 -3.85 11.65
CA ALA A 73 6.28 -5.24 11.52
C ALA A 73 5.37 -5.44 10.29
N LEU A 74 4.37 -4.55 10.10
CA LEU A 74 3.52 -4.59 8.91
C LEU A 74 4.35 -4.40 7.62
N CYS A 75 5.27 -3.44 7.58
CA CYS A 75 6.12 -3.20 6.42
C CYS A 75 6.99 -4.42 6.07
N LEU A 76 7.49 -5.14 7.07
CA LEU A 76 8.24 -6.38 6.85
C LEU A 76 7.36 -7.46 6.19
N VAL A 77 6.11 -7.60 6.62
CA VAL A 77 5.15 -8.55 6.02
C VAL A 77 4.78 -8.13 4.59
N LEU A 78 4.48 -6.85 4.36
CA LEU A 78 4.17 -6.29 3.04
C LEU A 78 5.34 -6.45 2.05
N ARG A 79 6.58 -6.27 2.52
CA ARG A 79 7.79 -6.50 1.72
C ARG A 79 7.86 -7.95 1.20
N GLU A 80 7.50 -8.93 2.03
CA GLU A 80 7.48 -10.33 1.62
C GLU A 80 6.32 -10.64 0.66
N SER A 81 5.13 -10.07 0.89
CA SER A 81 3.96 -10.25 0.01
C SER A 81 4.22 -9.76 -1.41
N ALA A 82 4.90 -8.62 -1.55
CA ALA A 82 5.19 -8.03 -2.85
C ALA A 82 6.21 -8.82 -3.69
N LYS A 83 7.06 -9.62 -3.06
CA LYS A 83 8.02 -10.50 -3.76
C LYS A 83 7.32 -11.56 -4.62
N VAL A 84 6.10 -11.91 -4.28
CA VAL A 84 5.26 -12.88 -5.01
C VAL A 84 4.05 -12.21 -5.68
N LEU A 85 3.97 -10.88 -5.67
CA LEU A 85 2.82 -10.14 -6.19
C LEU A 85 1.50 -10.66 -5.58
N ALA A 86 1.47 -10.82 -4.26
CA ALA A 86 0.32 -11.36 -3.56
C ALA A 86 -0.90 -10.47 -3.72
N ARG A 87 -1.97 -10.99 -4.29
CA ARG A 87 -3.21 -10.26 -4.53
C ARG A 87 -4.15 -10.44 -3.33
N VAL A 88 -3.91 -9.66 -2.29
CA VAL A 88 -4.67 -9.67 -1.02
C VAL A 88 -4.78 -8.24 -0.46
N PRO A 89 -5.90 -7.86 0.19
CA PRO A 89 -6.14 -6.52 0.75
C PRO A 89 -5.37 -6.28 2.07
N LEU A 90 -4.11 -6.72 2.13
CA LEU A 90 -3.34 -6.74 3.39
C LEU A 90 -3.02 -5.33 3.90
N LEU A 91 -2.56 -4.44 3.03
CA LEU A 91 -2.22 -3.06 3.41
C LEU A 91 -3.46 -2.28 3.84
N GLU A 92 -4.46 -2.25 2.98
CA GLU A 92 -5.66 -1.44 3.18
C GLU A 92 -6.43 -1.90 4.41
N SER A 93 -6.61 -3.22 4.56
CA SER A 93 -7.36 -3.79 5.67
C SER A 93 -6.64 -3.61 7.01
N SER A 94 -5.32 -3.84 7.06
CA SER A 94 -4.53 -3.63 8.28
C SER A 94 -4.47 -2.16 8.67
N ALA A 95 -4.28 -1.23 7.72
CA ALA A 95 -4.23 0.19 8.00
C ALA A 95 -5.60 0.74 8.46
N ALA A 96 -6.69 0.28 7.83
CA ALA A 96 -8.05 0.65 8.22
C ALA A 96 -8.40 0.14 9.62
N ALA A 97 -8.09 -1.13 9.92
CA ALA A 97 -8.30 -1.70 11.25
C ALA A 97 -7.50 -0.96 12.33
N ALA A 98 -6.23 -0.63 12.04
CA ALA A 98 -5.40 0.16 12.95
C ALA A 98 -5.97 1.59 13.16
N ALA A 99 -6.58 2.22 12.15
CA ALA A 99 -7.24 3.51 12.30
C ALA A 99 -8.50 3.40 13.19
N VAL A 100 -9.29 2.33 13.04
CA VAL A 100 -10.41 2.04 13.93
C VAL A 100 -9.92 1.84 15.36
N GLN A 101 -8.82 1.12 15.57
CA GLN A 101 -8.25 0.93 16.91
C GLN A 101 -7.80 2.25 17.53
N ALA A 102 -7.12 3.10 16.77
CA ALA A 102 -6.54 4.34 17.27
C ALA A 102 -7.60 5.42 17.56
N TYR A 103 -8.66 5.48 16.77
CA TYR A 103 -9.59 6.62 16.75
C TYR A 103 -11.07 6.25 16.86
N GLY A 104 -11.46 5.00 16.68
CA GLY A 104 -12.83 4.52 16.86
C GLY A 104 -13.23 4.53 18.33
N ASP A 105 -14.52 4.59 18.63
CA ASP A 105 -15.03 4.38 19.98
C ASP A 105 -14.98 2.89 20.38
N GLU A 106 -15.34 2.59 21.63
CA GLU A 106 -15.27 1.23 22.17
C GLU A 106 -16.23 0.27 21.44
N GLU A 107 -17.43 0.74 21.08
CA GLU A 107 -18.43 -0.08 20.38
C GLU A 107 -17.94 -0.46 18.98
N LEU A 108 -17.40 0.49 18.24
CA LEU A 108 -16.85 0.29 16.91
C LEU A 108 -15.65 -0.66 16.93
N ARG A 109 -14.71 -0.46 17.87
CA ARG A 109 -13.55 -1.35 18.05
C ARG A 109 -13.98 -2.78 18.35
N ALA A 110 -14.85 -2.98 19.33
CA ALA A 110 -15.33 -4.30 19.73
C ALA A 110 -16.08 -5.03 18.60
N ALA A 111 -16.83 -4.29 17.79
CA ALA A 111 -17.59 -4.87 16.68
C ALA A 111 -16.72 -5.29 15.50
N LEU A 112 -15.64 -4.54 15.18
CA LEU A 112 -14.91 -4.71 13.94
C LEU A 112 -13.57 -5.42 14.11
N LEU A 113 -12.76 -5.05 15.13
CA LEU A 113 -11.38 -5.45 15.20
C LEU A 113 -11.17 -6.96 15.33
N PRO A 114 -11.90 -7.71 16.18
CA PRO A 114 -11.71 -9.15 16.25
C PRO A 114 -12.06 -9.86 14.95
N ARG A 115 -13.04 -9.35 14.20
CA ARG A 115 -13.43 -9.92 12.88
C ARG A 115 -12.40 -9.61 11.80
N ALA A 116 -11.87 -8.38 11.79
CA ALA A 116 -10.80 -7.99 10.89
C ALA A 116 -9.54 -8.84 11.11
N GLY A 117 -9.11 -9.00 12.38
CA GLY A 117 -7.96 -9.83 12.74
C GLY A 117 -8.08 -11.31 12.32
N ARG A 118 -9.30 -11.86 12.34
CA ARG A 118 -9.57 -13.23 11.85
C ARG A 118 -9.82 -13.32 10.34
N GLY A 119 -9.75 -12.19 9.60
CA GLY A 119 -10.01 -12.17 8.17
C GLY A 119 -11.48 -12.34 7.77
N GLU A 120 -12.40 -12.27 8.73
CA GLU A 120 -13.86 -12.38 8.54
C GLU A 120 -14.49 -11.06 8.06
N LEU A 121 -13.77 -9.97 8.20
CA LEU A 121 -14.16 -8.64 7.76
C LEU A 121 -13.03 -8.03 6.94
N VAL A 122 -13.32 -7.70 5.70
CA VAL A 122 -12.37 -7.06 4.79
C VAL A 122 -12.64 -5.57 4.73
N LEU A 123 -11.62 -4.78 5.05
CA LEU A 123 -11.66 -3.33 5.01
C LEU A 123 -10.85 -2.82 3.82
N THR A 124 -11.31 -1.74 3.21
CA THR A 124 -10.49 -0.96 2.27
C THR A 124 -10.59 0.53 2.53
N VAL A 125 -9.77 1.33 1.87
CA VAL A 125 -9.71 2.78 2.06
C VAL A 125 -9.84 3.49 0.71
N ALA A 126 -10.76 4.43 0.62
CA ALA A 126 -10.94 5.29 -0.54
C ALA A 126 -10.02 6.52 -0.43
N ALA A 127 -8.75 6.36 -0.81
CA ALA A 127 -7.67 7.28 -0.47
C ALA A 127 -7.13 8.14 -1.64
N HIS A 128 -7.71 8.02 -2.85
CA HIS A 128 -7.11 8.63 -4.05
C HIS A 128 -7.79 9.92 -4.52
N GLY A 129 -8.83 10.38 -3.84
CA GLY A 129 -9.58 11.54 -4.28
C GLY A 129 -10.33 11.29 -5.60
N ARG A 130 -10.67 12.36 -6.30
CA ARG A 130 -11.39 12.30 -7.58
C ARG A 130 -10.48 11.98 -8.75
N THR A 131 -9.26 12.48 -8.73
CA THR A 131 -8.34 12.40 -9.88
C THR A 131 -7.26 11.33 -9.71
N GLY A 132 -7.00 10.90 -8.48
CA GLY A 132 -5.90 9.98 -8.15
C GLY A 132 -4.52 10.63 -8.22
N HIS A 133 -4.41 11.92 -8.47
CA HIS A 133 -3.13 12.63 -8.61
C HIS A 133 -2.74 13.43 -7.38
N ASP A 134 -3.72 13.93 -6.63
CA ASP A 134 -3.49 14.71 -5.43
C ASP A 134 -3.84 13.88 -4.19
N PRO A 135 -2.85 13.41 -3.43
CA PRO A 135 -3.09 12.63 -2.22
C PRO A 135 -3.74 13.43 -1.09
N ALA A 136 -3.81 14.74 -1.20
CA ALA A 136 -4.49 15.61 -0.25
C ALA A 136 -5.95 15.91 -0.62
N GLU A 137 -6.36 15.56 -1.85
CA GLU A 137 -7.72 15.83 -2.31
C GLU A 137 -8.75 15.03 -1.50
N LEU A 138 -9.69 15.74 -0.88
CA LEU A 138 -10.89 15.16 -0.26
C LEU A 138 -12.08 15.38 -1.17
N ALA A 139 -12.42 14.36 -1.94
CA ALA A 139 -13.44 14.45 -3.00
C ALA A 139 -14.85 14.08 -2.53
N VAL A 140 -15.03 13.86 -1.22
CA VAL A 140 -16.30 13.54 -0.58
C VAL A 140 -16.59 14.59 0.50
N THR A 141 -17.82 15.08 0.52
CA THR A 141 -18.34 15.96 1.58
C THR A 141 -19.18 15.15 2.56
N ALA A 142 -19.12 15.53 3.85
CA ALA A 142 -19.93 14.95 4.91
C ALA A 142 -20.72 16.04 5.62
N ARG A 143 -22.04 15.91 5.65
CA ARG A 143 -22.95 16.84 6.34
C ARG A 143 -23.72 16.09 7.42
N ARG A 144 -23.70 16.64 8.63
CA ARG A 144 -24.46 16.06 9.75
C ARG A 144 -25.97 16.29 9.60
N ASP A 145 -26.76 15.26 9.80
CA ASP A 145 -28.21 15.31 9.75
C ASP A 145 -28.79 14.46 10.89
N GLY A 146 -28.99 15.11 12.04
CA GLY A 146 -29.40 14.45 13.28
C GLY A 146 -28.38 13.43 13.76
N GLY A 147 -28.78 12.17 13.90
CA GLY A 147 -27.95 11.04 14.33
C GLY A 147 -27.19 10.36 13.17
N THR A 148 -27.19 10.95 11.97
CA THR A 148 -26.52 10.40 10.79
C THR A 148 -25.62 11.43 10.13
N TRP A 149 -24.69 10.96 9.32
CA TRP A 149 -23.94 11.74 8.34
C TRP A 149 -24.43 11.44 6.94
N VAL A 150 -24.56 12.46 6.12
CA VAL A 150 -24.89 12.35 4.69
C VAL A 150 -23.64 12.62 3.89
N LEU A 151 -23.24 11.64 3.10
CA LEU A 151 -22.03 11.68 2.28
C LEU A 151 -22.39 11.84 0.81
N ASP A 152 -21.73 12.79 0.15
CA ASP A 152 -21.87 13.06 -1.28
C ASP A 152 -20.47 13.25 -1.90
N GLY A 153 -20.21 12.59 -3.03
CA GLY A 153 -18.95 12.74 -3.74
C GLY A 153 -18.49 11.50 -4.48
N VAL A 154 -17.23 11.49 -4.89
CA VAL A 154 -16.62 10.39 -5.63
C VAL A 154 -15.19 10.16 -5.22
N GLN A 155 -14.80 8.90 -5.08
CA GLN A 155 -13.42 8.46 -4.91
C GLN A 155 -13.06 7.52 -6.05
N THR A 156 -11.92 7.76 -6.68
CA THR A 156 -11.44 6.95 -7.81
C THR A 156 -10.37 5.95 -7.37
N GLY A 157 -10.14 4.92 -8.16
CA GLY A 157 -9.03 3.99 -7.99
C GLY A 157 -9.02 3.24 -6.66
N VAL A 158 -10.20 3.00 -6.06
CA VAL A 158 -10.32 2.35 -4.76
C VAL A 158 -10.01 0.86 -4.93
N ALA A 159 -8.88 0.43 -4.36
CA ALA A 159 -8.50 -0.97 -4.34
C ALA A 159 -9.51 -1.81 -3.55
N TRP A 160 -9.77 -3.03 -4.03
CA TRP A 160 -10.67 -3.99 -3.35
C TRP A 160 -12.11 -3.51 -3.14
N ALA A 161 -12.55 -2.44 -3.81
CA ALA A 161 -13.89 -1.88 -3.65
C ALA A 161 -15.02 -2.89 -3.92
N TYR A 162 -14.77 -3.90 -4.75
CA TYR A 162 -15.71 -4.97 -5.07
C TYR A 162 -15.68 -6.14 -4.08
N ASP A 163 -14.64 -6.24 -3.27
CA ASP A 163 -14.38 -7.37 -2.38
C ASP A 163 -14.51 -7.02 -0.90
N ALA A 164 -14.30 -5.75 -0.54
CA ALA A 164 -14.38 -5.29 0.84
C ALA A 164 -15.81 -5.30 1.38
N ASP A 165 -15.96 -5.52 2.67
CA ASP A 165 -17.24 -5.38 3.39
C ASP A 165 -17.51 -3.92 3.72
N LEU A 166 -16.46 -3.19 4.13
CA LEU A 166 -16.51 -1.77 4.47
C LEU A 166 -15.44 -0.97 3.72
N VAL A 167 -15.83 0.19 3.25
CA VAL A 167 -14.93 1.19 2.65
C VAL A 167 -14.76 2.34 3.65
N VAL A 168 -13.54 2.58 4.11
CA VAL A 168 -13.21 3.77 4.90
C VAL A 168 -13.08 4.95 3.95
N VAL A 169 -13.95 5.93 4.10
CA VAL A 169 -14.04 7.11 3.23
C VAL A 169 -13.68 8.36 4.01
N PRO A 170 -12.56 9.02 3.69
CA PRO A 170 -12.29 10.33 4.22
C PRO A 170 -13.22 11.36 3.58
N ALA A 171 -13.88 12.18 4.38
CA ALA A 171 -14.83 13.17 3.92
C ALA A 171 -14.64 14.50 4.64
N HIS A 172 -14.78 15.59 3.87
CA HIS A 172 -14.67 16.96 4.33
C HIS A 172 -15.99 17.45 4.90
N THR A 173 -15.95 18.09 6.05
CA THR A 173 -17.13 18.66 6.70
C THR A 173 -17.23 20.17 6.46
N ASP A 174 -18.43 20.74 6.66
CA ASP A 174 -18.66 22.20 6.59
C ASP A 174 -17.82 23.00 7.61
N ALA A 175 -17.32 22.33 8.66
CA ALA A 175 -16.46 22.94 9.68
C ALA A 175 -14.95 22.87 9.35
N ASP A 176 -14.59 22.61 8.09
CA ASP A 176 -13.21 22.44 7.62
C ASP A 176 -12.42 21.35 8.37
N ARG A 177 -13.10 20.28 8.74
CA ARG A 177 -12.51 19.08 9.38
C ARG A 177 -12.69 17.87 8.49
N THR A 178 -11.84 16.88 8.67
CA THR A 178 -11.95 15.58 8.01
C THR A 178 -12.51 14.56 8.98
N VAL A 179 -13.47 13.77 8.52
CA VAL A 179 -13.98 12.58 9.20
C VAL A 179 -13.68 11.33 8.39
N LEU A 180 -13.62 10.17 9.05
CA LEU A 180 -13.52 8.88 8.38
C LEU A 180 -14.83 8.13 8.55
N ALA A 181 -15.57 7.94 7.47
CA ALA A 181 -16.83 7.20 7.48
C ALA A 181 -16.58 5.74 7.06
N LEU A 182 -17.08 4.79 7.84
CA LEU A 182 -17.07 3.37 7.54
C LEU A 182 -18.34 3.02 6.77
N VAL A 183 -18.22 2.93 5.46
CA VAL A 183 -19.35 2.79 4.54
C VAL A 183 -19.49 1.34 4.10
N PRO A 184 -20.61 0.64 4.40
CA PRO A 184 -20.87 -0.67 3.82
C PRO A 184 -20.86 -0.60 2.29
N ARG A 185 -20.12 -1.51 1.64
CA ARG A 185 -20.02 -1.53 0.17
C ARG A 185 -21.38 -1.65 -0.53
N ASP A 186 -22.31 -2.37 0.08
CA ASP A 186 -23.66 -2.63 -0.43
C ASP A 186 -24.72 -1.61 0.05
N HIS A 187 -24.27 -0.50 0.68
CA HIS A 187 -25.16 0.57 1.12
C HIS A 187 -25.91 1.19 -0.06
N GLY A 188 -27.22 1.44 0.09
CA GLY A 188 -28.07 1.91 -1.02
C GLY A 188 -27.69 3.25 -1.65
N GLY A 189 -26.83 4.05 -0.98
CA GLY A 189 -26.26 5.30 -1.53
C GLY A 189 -24.85 5.12 -2.12
N VAL A 190 -24.36 3.89 -2.30
CA VAL A 190 -23.07 3.58 -2.91
C VAL A 190 -23.28 3.05 -4.32
N VAL A 191 -22.60 3.65 -5.29
CA VAL A 191 -22.56 3.19 -6.68
C VAL A 191 -21.11 2.91 -7.05
N LEU A 192 -20.84 1.71 -7.53
CA LEU A 192 -19.51 1.30 -7.98
C LEU A 192 -19.44 1.31 -9.51
N ALA A 193 -18.39 1.94 -10.06
CA ALA A 193 -18.02 1.80 -11.46
C ALA A 193 -16.63 1.16 -11.56
N GLU A 194 -16.48 0.21 -12.49
CA GLU A 194 -15.23 -0.54 -12.64
C GLU A 194 -14.13 0.32 -13.24
N GLN A 195 -12.96 0.22 -12.62
CA GLN A 195 -11.68 0.71 -13.13
C GLN A 195 -10.66 -0.43 -13.06
N VAL A 196 -9.65 -0.38 -13.90
CA VAL A 196 -8.62 -1.42 -13.96
C VAL A 196 -7.24 -0.80 -13.90
N SER A 197 -6.41 -1.29 -12.98
CA SER A 197 -5.03 -0.85 -12.85
C SER A 197 -4.12 -1.45 -13.93
N THR A 198 -2.89 -0.97 -14.02
CA THR A 198 -1.87 -1.55 -14.91
C THR A 198 -1.54 -3.00 -14.56
N SER A 199 -1.71 -3.41 -13.31
CA SER A 199 -1.50 -4.78 -12.83
C SER A 199 -2.71 -5.71 -13.09
N GLY A 200 -3.77 -5.22 -13.73
CA GLY A 200 -5.02 -5.98 -13.92
C GLY A 200 -5.87 -6.07 -12.65
N GLU A 201 -5.57 -5.29 -11.62
CA GLU A 201 -6.41 -5.24 -10.42
C GLU A 201 -7.72 -4.51 -10.72
N ARG A 202 -8.81 -5.09 -10.24
CA ARG A 202 -10.14 -4.51 -10.34
C ARG A 202 -10.33 -3.45 -9.27
N LEU A 203 -10.21 -2.19 -9.67
CA LEU A 203 -10.44 -1.04 -8.80
C LEU A 203 -11.89 -0.54 -8.93
N GLY A 204 -12.36 0.20 -7.95
CA GLY A 204 -13.66 0.85 -7.98
C GLY A 204 -13.57 2.37 -8.04
N GLU A 205 -14.37 3.00 -8.89
CA GLU A 205 -14.85 4.33 -8.63
C GLU A 205 -16.02 4.19 -7.66
N VAL A 206 -15.89 4.77 -6.47
CA VAL A 206 -16.91 4.73 -5.41
C VAL A 206 -17.63 6.07 -5.41
N ARG A 207 -18.88 6.09 -5.85
CA ARG A 207 -19.77 7.26 -5.77
C ARG A 207 -20.67 7.14 -4.57
N LEU A 208 -20.78 8.23 -3.84
CA LEU A 208 -21.68 8.39 -2.71
C LEU A 208 -22.77 9.38 -3.11
N GLU A 209 -24.01 8.91 -3.15
CA GLU A 209 -25.18 9.66 -3.55
C GLU A 209 -26.11 9.78 -2.34
N SER A 210 -25.90 10.83 -1.54
CA SER A 210 -26.60 11.08 -0.27
C SER A 210 -26.58 9.84 0.65
N ALA A 211 -25.42 9.17 0.72
CA ALA A 211 -25.25 7.97 1.54
C ALA A 211 -25.37 8.34 3.02
N ARG A 212 -26.34 7.75 3.72
CA ARG A 212 -26.67 8.05 5.12
C ARG A 212 -25.99 7.05 6.04
N ILE A 213 -24.95 7.48 6.72
CA ILE A 213 -24.14 6.66 7.63
C ILE A 213 -24.47 7.03 9.08
N ALA A 214 -24.64 6.04 9.95
CA ALA A 214 -24.88 6.28 11.36
C ALA A 214 -23.69 7.00 12.01
N ALA A 215 -23.95 7.86 12.99
CA ALA A 215 -22.87 8.62 13.63
C ALA A 215 -21.85 7.70 14.33
N GLY A 216 -22.27 6.52 14.83
CA GLY A 216 -21.38 5.53 15.42
C GLY A 216 -20.43 4.85 14.41
N ASP A 217 -20.72 4.92 13.11
CA ASP A 217 -19.86 4.42 12.03
C ASP A 217 -18.95 5.51 11.45
N VAL A 218 -18.80 6.66 12.14
CA VAL A 218 -17.98 7.79 11.69
C VAL A 218 -16.99 8.20 12.76
N ILE A 219 -15.72 8.15 12.43
CA ILE A 219 -14.61 8.62 13.27
C ILE A 219 -14.45 10.13 13.05
N GLU A 220 -14.74 10.93 14.08
CA GLU A 220 -14.70 12.39 14.04
C GLU A 220 -13.39 12.99 14.61
N ALA A 221 -12.40 12.16 14.90
CA ALA A 221 -11.16 12.57 15.53
C ALA A 221 -10.26 13.34 14.57
N ASP A 222 -9.78 14.51 14.99
CA ASP A 222 -8.83 15.32 14.23
C ASP A 222 -7.52 14.56 14.01
N GLY A 223 -6.96 14.64 12.81
CA GLY A 223 -5.72 13.98 12.41
C GLY A 223 -5.85 12.50 12.04
N ALA A 224 -7.03 11.88 12.17
CA ALA A 224 -7.24 10.47 11.87
C ALA A 224 -6.95 10.15 10.39
N TRP A 225 -7.32 11.05 9.47
CA TRP A 225 -7.04 10.89 8.04
C TRP A 225 -5.54 10.98 7.73
N GLU A 226 -4.86 11.99 8.22
CA GLU A 226 -3.42 12.18 8.02
C GLU A 226 -2.63 10.99 8.59
N TRP A 227 -3.06 10.48 9.74
CA TRP A 227 -2.49 9.29 10.38
C TRP A 227 -2.69 8.03 9.51
N LEU A 228 -3.89 7.80 8.99
CA LEU A 228 -4.19 6.66 8.11
C LEU A 228 -3.43 6.77 6.78
N ARG A 229 -3.45 7.96 6.17
CA ARG A 229 -2.75 8.22 4.90
C ARG A 229 -1.25 7.98 5.01
N ALA A 230 -0.62 8.40 6.11
CA ALA A 230 0.80 8.16 6.37
C ALA A 230 1.13 6.66 6.40
N ARG A 231 0.27 5.84 7.02
CA ARG A 231 0.44 4.37 7.06
C ARG A 231 0.25 3.72 5.71
N LEU A 232 -0.75 4.12 4.95
CA LEU A 232 -0.97 3.63 3.59
C LEU A 232 0.23 3.96 2.69
N ALA A 233 0.73 5.20 2.74
CA ALA A 233 1.89 5.61 1.95
C ALA A 233 3.16 4.84 2.35
N THR A 234 3.40 4.66 3.65
CA THR A 234 4.55 3.89 4.16
C THR A 234 4.45 2.42 3.77
N GLY A 235 3.26 1.80 3.88
CA GLY A 235 3.03 0.43 3.43
C GLY A 235 3.22 0.24 1.92
N THR A 236 2.80 1.23 1.10
CA THR A 236 3.06 1.23 -0.34
C THR A 236 4.57 1.25 -0.64
N CYS A 237 5.37 1.98 0.16
CA CYS A 237 6.83 1.96 0.03
C CYS A 237 7.42 0.57 0.34
N ALA A 238 6.87 -0.15 1.32
CA ALA A 238 7.29 -1.50 1.64
C ALA A 238 6.98 -2.50 0.51
N LEU A 239 5.79 -2.39 -0.10
CA LEU A 239 5.42 -3.18 -1.29
C LEU A 239 6.37 -2.89 -2.46
N ALA A 240 6.67 -1.62 -2.74
CA ALA A 240 7.59 -1.23 -3.80
C ALA A 240 9.01 -1.77 -3.56
N LEU A 241 9.51 -1.73 -2.32
CA LEU A 241 10.82 -2.29 -1.96
C LEU A 241 10.86 -3.81 -2.20
N GLY A 242 9.88 -4.56 -1.68
CA GLY A 242 9.83 -6.02 -1.84
C GLY A 242 9.76 -6.46 -3.31
N LEU A 243 8.94 -5.77 -4.11
CA LEU A 243 8.88 -5.97 -5.55
C LEU A 243 10.22 -5.69 -6.22
N GLY A 244 10.84 -4.54 -5.93
CA GLY A 244 12.14 -4.16 -6.50
C GLY A 244 13.24 -5.16 -6.16
N GLU A 245 13.29 -5.67 -4.94
CA GLU A 245 14.26 -6.71 -4.53
C GLU A 245 14.09 -8.01 -5.32
N ARG A 246 12.83 -8.43 -5.53
CA ARG A 246 12.56 -9.62 -6.33
C ARG A 246 13.00 -9.43 -7.79
N VAL A 247 12.69 -8.28 -8.36
CA VAL A 247 13.07 -7.93 -9.74
C VAL A 247 14.59 -7.89 -9.91
N LEU A 248 15.31 -7.24 -8.98
CA LEU A 248 16.77 -7.20 -9.07
C LEU A 248 17.40 -8.59 -8.94
N ARG A 249 16.84 -9.45 -8.06
CA ARG A 249 17.27 -10.86 -7.93
C ARG A 249 17.05 -11.62 -9.24
N MET A 250 15.84 -11.54 -9.84
CA MET A 250 15.54 -12.18 -11.13
C MET A 250 16.50 -11.71 -12.22
N THR A 251 16.82 -10.42 -12.24
CA THR A 251 17.75 -9.83 -13.21
C THR A 251 19.17 -10.37 -13.01
N SER A 252 19.63 -10.47 -11.78
CA SER A 252 20.93 -11.05 -11.44
C SER A 252 21.03 -12.53 -11.84
N GLU A 253 19.99 -13.32 -11.57
CA GLU A 253 19.89 -14.73 -11.95
C GLU A 253 19.92 -14.90 -13.48
N TYR A 254 19.18 -14.06 -14.22
CA TYR A 254 19.15 -14.09 -15.67
C TYR A 254 20.49 -13.70 -16.27
N THR A 255 21.04 -12.56 -15.88
CA THR A 255 22.31 -12.04 -16.45
C THR A 255 23.51 -12.92 -16.11
N GLY A 256 23.45 -13.61 -14.95
CA GLY A 256 24.48 -14.59 -14.56
C GLY A 256 24.47 -15.89 -15.37
N LYS A 257 23.32 -16.21 -16.01
CA LYS A 257 23.16 -17.44 -16.83
C LYS A 257 23.17 -17.18 -18.33
N ARG A 258 22.67 -16.02 -18.75
CA ARG A 258 22.58 -15.64 -20.16
C ARG A 258 23.97 -15.34 -20.71
N GLU A 259 24.41 -16.09 -21.74
CA GLU A 259 25.70 -15.88 -22.38
C GLU A 259 25.56 -15.14 -23.71
N GLN A 260 26.49 -14.24 -23.97
CA GLN A 260 26.77 -13.61 -25.25
C GLN A 260 28.27 -13.44 -25.40
N PHE A 261 28.78 -13.58 -26.62
CA PHE A 261 30.24 -13.52 -26.91
C PHE A 261 31.06 -14.49 -26.06
N GLY A 262 30.48 -15.63 -25.68
CA GLY A 262 31.17 -16.70 -24.93
C GLY A 262 31.27 -16.44 -23.41
N HIS A 263 30.56 -15.43 -22.88
CA HIS A 263 30.57 -15.08 -21.44
C HIS A 263 29.16 -14.75 -20.91
N PRO A 264 28.87 -15.00 -19.61
CA PRO A 264 27.69 -14.49 -18.97
C PRO A 264 27.61 -12.97 -19.11
N ILE A 265 26.43 -12.45 -19.48
CA ILE A 265 26.28 -10.99 -19.70
C ILE A 265 26.51 -10.17 -18.44
N ALA A 266 26.37 -10.73 -17.24
CA ALA A 266 26.72 -10.10 -15.97
C ALA A 266 28.21 -9.69 -15.88
N THR A 267 29.09 -10.30 -16.67
CA THR A 267 30.53 -9.98 -16.67
C THR A 267 30.86 -8.69 -17.45
N PHE A 268 29.94 -8.20 -18.27
CA PHE A 268 30.13 -6.94 -18.98
C PHE A 268 29.95 -5.74 -18.05
N GLN A 269 30.89 -4.81 -18.04
CA GLN A 269 30.91 -3.65 -17.16
C GLN A 269 29.60 -2.83 -17.22
N ALA A 270 29.05 -2.64 -18.43
CA ALA A 270 27.79 -1.91 -18.60
C ALA A 270 26.60 -2.56 -17.86
N VAL A 271 26.56 -3.90 -17.78
CA VAL A 271 25.54 -4.65 -17.04
C VAL A 271 25.80 -4.55 -15.54
N ALA A 272 27.04 -4.75 -15.11
CA ALA A 272 27.42 -4.70 -13.70
C ALA A 272 27.14 -3.33 -13.06
N VAL A 273 27.47 -2.23 -13.75
CA VAL A 273 27.23 -0.86 -13.26
C VAL A 273 25.73 -0.60 -13.14
N GLN A 274 24.93 -0.96 -14.14
CA GLN A 274 23.46 -0.77 -14.07
C GLN A 274 22.83 -1.56 -12.91
N ALA A 275 23.27 -2.80 -12.68
CA ALA A 275 22.79 -3.60 -11.55
C ALA A 275 23.20 -3.00 -10.19
N ALA A 276 24.42 -2.47 -10.09
CA ALA A 276 24.92 -1.78 -8.89
C ALA A 276 24.12 -0.51 -8.58
N ASP A 277 23.79 0.30 -9.58
CA ASP A 277 22.95 1.48 -9.41
C ASP A 277 21.56 1.12 -8.86
N ARG A 278 20.97 0.03 -9.34
CA ARG A 278 19.66 -0.44 -8.82
C ARG A 278 19.76 -0.99 -7.41
N TYR A 279 20.86 -1.61 -7.06
CA TYR A 279 21.14 -2.00 -5.68
C TYR A 279 21.20 -0.78 -4.75
N ILE A 280 21.84 0.31 -5.19
CA ILE A 280 21.88 1.58 -4.44
C ILE A 280 20.47 2.16 -4.28
N ASP A 281 19.66 2.17 -5.34
CA ASP A 281 18.25 2.60 -5.24
C ASP A 281 17.49 1.81 -4.17
N LEU A 282 17.62 0.48 -4.15
CA LEU A 282 16.95 -0.37 -3.15
C LEU A 282 17.44 -0.07 -1.73
N ARG A 283 18.73 0.21 -1.53
CA ARG A 283 19.25 0.59 -0.19
C ARG A 283 18.71 1.94 0.27
N ALA A 284 18.56 2.91 -0.64
CA ALA A 284 17.94 4.19 -0.34
C ALA A 284 16.45 4.04 -0.01
N MET A 285 15.70 3.25 -0.80
CA MET A 285 14.31 2.92 -0.51
C MET A 285 14.17 2.25 0.86
N GLU A 286 15.03 1.31 1.19
CA GLU A 286 15.00 0.60 2.48
C GLU A 286 15.28 1.53 3.65
N ALA A 287 16.34 2.33 3.58
CA ALA A 287 16.71 3.25 4.66
C ALA A 287 15.60 4.30 4.94
N THR A 288 15.03 4.86 3.88
CA THR A 288 13.97 5.87 4.01
C THR A 288 12.64 5.25 4.47
N LEU A 289 12.32 4.03 4.06
CA LEU A 289 11.17 3.28 4.54
C LEU A 289 11.22 3.05 6.06
N TRP A 290 12.36 2.53 6.58
CA TRP A 290 12.46 2.26 8.01
C TRP A 290 12.46 3.53 8.85
N GLN A 291 13.03 4.62 8.32
CA GLN A 291 12.91 5.94 8.94
C GLN A 291 11.45 6.38 9.03
N ALA A 292 10.68 6.30 7.94
CA ALA A 292 9.27 6.68 7.91
C ALA A 292 8.43 5.80 8.85
N ALA A 293 8.57 4.47 8.78
CA ALA A 293 7.83 3.53 9.61
C ALA A 293 8.06 3.76 11.11
N TRP A 294 9.32 4.00 11.51
CA TRP A 294 9.66 4.33 12.88
C TRP A 294 9.05 5.66 13.32
N ARG A 295 9.10 6.70 12.46
CA ARG A 295 8.61 8.04 12.80
C ARG A 295 7.10 8.11 13.02
N ILE A 296 6.32 7.37 12.22
CA ILE A 296 4.84 7.41 12.33
C ILE A 296 4.32 6.72 13.60
N ASP A 297 5.09 5.83 14.22
CA ASP A 297 4.68 5.11 15.44
C ASP A 297 5.37 5.62 16.70
N SER A 298 6.64 6.00 16.63
CA SER A 298 7.40 6.40 17.82
C SER A 298 7.01 7.78 18.38
N GLY A 299 6.35 8.63 17.58
CA GLY A 299 6.10 10.03 17.94
C GLY A 299 7.39 10.86 18.14
N ALA A 300 8.55 10.31 17.72
CA ALA A 300 9.84 10.97 17.88
C ALA A 300 9.85 12.31 17.15
N GLN A 301 10.44 13.32 17.78
CA GLN A 301 10.60 14.63 17.18
C GLN A 301 11.73 14.64 16.15
N GLY A 302 11.62 15.49 15.14
CA GLY A 302 12.62 15.69 14.09
C GLY A 302 12.58 17.13 13.58
N ALA A 303 13.47 17.46 12.64
CA ALA A 303 13.50 18.78 12.00
C ALA A 303 12.19 19.09 11.23
N LEU A 304 11.57 18.05 10.67
CA LEU A 304 10.25 18.11 10.05
C LEU A 304 9.25 17.20 10.79
N PRO A 305 7.93 17.42 10.64
CA PRO A 305 6.93 16.43 11.03
C PRO A 305 7.18 15.07 10.37
N ALA A 306 6.66 13.97 10.94
CA ALA A 306 6.82 12.62 10.37
C ALA A 306 6.34 12.50 8.90
N ALA A 307 5.41 13.35 8.49
CA ALA A 307 4.98 13.47 7.10
C ALA A 307 6.13 13.77 6.12
N GLY A 308 7.17 14.48 6.58
CA GLY A 308 8.39 14.72 5.78
C GLY A 308 9.17 13.44 5.53
N ASP A 309 9.33 12.58 6.54
CA ASP A 309 10.00 11.28 6.38
C ASP A 309 9.18 10.35 5.46
N VAL A 310 7.85 10.36 5.57
CA VAL A 310 6.94 9.62 4.68
C VAL A 310 7.06 10.12 3.25
N ALA A 311 7.12 11.44 3.03
CA ALA A 311 7.30 12.02 1.70
C ALA A 311 8.63 11.57 1.07
N VAL A 312 9.74 11.64 1.81
CA VAL A 312 11.06 11.17 1.34
C VAL A 312 11.01 9.68 0.99
N ALA A 313 10.41 8.85 1.84
CA ALA A 313 10.27 7.40 1.56
C ALA A 313 9.45 7.15 0.29
N LYS A 314 8.34 7.88 0.08
CA LYS A 314 7.48 7.69 -1.09
C LYS A 314 8.15 8.18 -2.38
N ILE A 315 8.91 9.27 -2.34
CA ILE A 315 9.73 9.74 -3.48
C ILE A 315 10.72 8.64 -3.89
N TRP A 316 11.50 8.12 -2.93
CA TRP A 316 12.46 7.05 -3.22
C TRP A 316 11.79 5.77 -3.68
N ALA A 317 10.65 5.39 -3.09
CA ALA A 317 9.92 4.19 -3.49
C ALA A 317 9.37 4.27 -4.92
N ALA A 318 8.73 5.39 -5.27
CA ALA A 318 8.16 5.59 -6.61
C ALA A 318 9.25 5.64 -7.70
N GLU A 319 10.26 6.48 -7.51
CA GLU A 319 11.36 6.62 -8.46
C GLU A 319 12.28 5.38 -8.49
N GLY A 320 12.56 4.78 -7.32
CA GLY A 320 13.43 3.61 -7.21
C GLY A 320 12.82 2.39 -7.88
N VAL A 321 11.55 2.05 -7.59
CA VAL A 321 10.90 0.88 -8.20
C VAL A 321 10.80 1.04 -9.71
N ARG A 322 10.48 2.24 -10.21
CA ARG A 322 10.46 2.55 -11.64
C ARG A 322 11.82 2.28 -12.29
N ARG A 323 12.90 2.81 -11.72
CA ARG A 323 14.27 2.61 -12.25
C ARG A 323 14.69 1.14 -12.22
N VAL A 324 14.34 0.40 -11.15
CA VAL A 324 14.64 -1.03 -11.04
C VAL A 324 13.97 -1.83 -12.15
N VAL A 325 12.67 -1.67 -12.38
CA VAL A 325 11.96 -2.45 -13.39
C VAL A 325 12.36 -2.06 -14.82
N GLN A 326 12.63 -0.78 -15.09
CA GLN A 326 13.12 -0.32 -16.38
C GLN A 326 14.50 -0.89 -16.71
N THR A 327 15.42 -0.89 -15.72
CA THR A 327 16.75 -1.50 -15.91
C THR A 327 16.64 -3.01 -16.08
N ALA A 328 15.78 -3.68 -15.31
CA ALA A 328 15.52 -5.11 -15.46
C ALA A 328 15.02 -5.43 -16.87
N GLN A 329 14.02 -4.69 -17.36
CA GLN A 329 13.51 -4.86 -18.74
C GLN A 329 14.61 -4.67 -19.78
N HIS A 330 15.45 -3.64 -19.63
CA HIS A 330 16.58 -3.40 -20.53
C HIS A 330 17.57 -4.57 -20.53
N LEU A 331 17.96 -5.08 -19.36
CA LEU A 331 18.93 -6.16 -19.22
C LEU A 331 18.41 -7.52 -19.66
N HIS A 332 17.11 -7.77 -19.60
CA HIS A 332 16.47 -8.97 -20.17
C HIS A 332 16.24 -8.85 -21.68
N GLY A 333 16.17 -7.64 -22.22
CA GLY A 333 15.84 -7.40 -23.63
C GLY A 333 14.44 -7.91 -23.97
N GLY A 334 14.25 -8.50 -25.14
CA GLY A 334 12.95 -9.03 -25.58
C GLY A 334 12.39 -10.12 -24.65
N PHE A 335 13.24 -10.89 -23.99
CA PHE A 335 12.82 -11.93 -23.04
C PHE A 335 12.05 -11.36 -21.83
N GLY A 336 12.34 -10.13 -21.43
CA GLY A 336 11.62 -9.47 -20.34
C GLY A 336 10.17 -9.13 -20.66
N ALA A 337 9.78 -9.08 -21.94
CA ALA A 337 8.42 -8.87 -22.41
C ALA A 337 7.70 -10.19 -22.81
N ASP A 338 8.38 -11.33 -22.68
CA ASP A 338 7.79 -12.63 -22.93
C ASP A 338 6.68 -12.91 -21.90
N THR A 339 5.49 -13.29 -22.38
CA THR A 339 4.33 -13.55 -21.51
C THR A 339 4.48 -14.78 -20.63
N ASP A 340 5.36 -15.72 -21.01
CA ASP A 340 5.68 -16.90 -20.21
C ASP A 340 6.70 -16.60 -19.09
N TYR A 341 7.39 -15.45 -19.17
CA TYR A 341 8.33 -15.01 -18.15
C TYR A 341 7.73 -13.91 -17.28
N PRO A 342 7.77 -14.00 -15.95
CA PRO A 342 6.93 -13.16 -15.07
C PRO A 342 7.38 -11.69 -14.95
N LEU A 343 8.50 -11.26 -15.55
CA LEU A 343 9.03 -9.90 -15.36
C LEU A 343 8.04 -8.81 -15.78
N HIS A 344 7.29 -9.02 -16.87
CA HIS A 344 6.27 -8.07 -17.33
C HIS A 344 5.17 -7.82 -16.28
N ARG A 345 4.85 -8.81 -15.43
CA ARG A 345 3.88 -8.68 -14.34
C ARG A 345 4.44 -7.78 -13.24
N TYR A 346 5.69 -7.99 -12.83
CA TYR A 346 6.37 -7.09 -11.89
C TYR A 346 6.46 -5.66 -12.42
N HIS A 347 6.65 -5.47 -13.73
CA HIS A 347 6.67 -4.15 -14.34
C HIS A 347 5.29 -3.46 -14.23
N ALA A 348 4.22 -4.19 -14.50
CA ALA A 348 2.85 -3.69 -14.40
C ALA A 348 2.48 -3.31 -12.94
N TRP A 349 2.83 -4.16 -11.98
CA TRP A 349 2.65 -3.90 -10.55
C TRP A 349 3.51 -2.73 -10.06
N ALA A 350 4.76 -2.62 -10.52
CA ALA A 350 5.61 -1.49 -10.19
C ALA A 350 5.01 -0.16 -10.62
N LYS A 351 4.40 -0.10 -11.82
CA LYS A 351 3.72 1.11 -12.30
C LYS A 351 2.49 1.44 -11.46
N HIS A 352 1.74 0.45 -11.02
CA HIS A 352 0.62 0.63 -10.09
C HIS A 352 1.12 1.23 -8.76
N LEU A 353 2.15 0.65 -8.13
CA LEU A 353 2.72 1.13 -6.86
C LEU A 353 3.39 2.52 -6.97
N GLU A 354 4.05 2.82 -8.10
CA GLU A 354 4.63 4.14 -8.39
C GLU A 354 3.58 5.25 -8.27
N LEU A 355 2.38 4.99 -8.81
CA LEU A 355 1.31 5.98 -8.90
C LEU A 355 0.34 5.95 -7.71
N SER A 356 0.30 4.85 -6.94
CA SER A 356 -0.61 4.71 -5.80
C SER A 356 -0.38 5.80 -4.76
N LEU A 357 -1.46 6.43 -4.30
CA LEU A 357 -1.45 7.56 -3.36
C LEU A 357 -0.66 8.79 -3.84
N GLY A 358 -0.52 8.96 -5.14
CA GLY A 358 0.19 10.05 -5.78
C GLY A 358 1.61 9.69 -6.24
N PRO A 359 2.06 10.27 -7.36
CA PRO A 359 3.40 10.11 -7.91
C PRO A 359 4.46 10.82 -7.05
N ALA A 360 5.75 10.56 -7.31
CA ALA A 360 6.87 11.22 -6.63
C ALA A 360 6.74 12.75 -6.62
N ALA A 361 6.35 13.35 -7.74
CA ALA A 361 6.22 14.81 -7.87
C ALA A 361 5.24 15.43 -6.86
N ALA A 362 4.13 14.76 -6.53
CA ALA A 362 3.19 15.24 -5.51
C ALA A 362 3.82 15.24 -4.11
N TYR A 363 4.66 14.27 -3.80
CA TYR A 363 5.38 14.22 -2.53
C TYR A 363 6.58 15.16 -2.48
N GLU A 364 7.21 15.46 -3.62
CA GLU A 364 8.24 16.50 -3.72
C GLU A 364 7.64 17.88 -3.44
N GLU A 365 6.46 18.17 -4.00
CA GLU A 365 5.71 19.41 -3.73
C GLU A 365 5.34 19.51 -2.25
N ALA A 366 4.71 18.48 -1.68
CA ALA A 366 4.34 18.43 -0.27
C ALA A 366 5.55 18.56 0.67
N LEU A 367 6.70 17.96 0.31
CA LEU A 367 7.95 18.12 1.05
C LEU A 367 8.48 19.56 0.96
N GLY A 368 8.37 20.18 -0.21
CA GLY A 368 8.71 21.58 -0.41
C GLY A 368 7.91 22.53 0.48
N ASP A 369 6.60 22.29 0.60
CA ASP A 369 5.71 23.07 1.48
C ASP A 369 6.09 22.88 2.96
N LEU A 370 6.39 21.64 3.38
CA LEU A 370 6.88 21.38 4.75
C LEU A 370 8.20 22.11 5.03
N LEU A 371 9.15 22.11 4.10
CA LEU A 371 10.42 22.82 4.24
C LEU A 371 10.24 24.33 4.30
N ALA A 372 9.28 24.88 3.55
CA ALA A 372 8.94 26.29 3.59
C ALA A 372 8.29 26.72 4.91
N ALA A 373 7.46 25.82 5.49
CA ALA A 373 6.77 26.07 6.76
C ALA A 373 7.65 25.85 8.01
N HIS A 374 8.72 25.07 7.90
CA HIS A 374 9.60 24.68 9.01
C HIS A 374 11.04 25.09 8.68
N ALA A 375 11.51 26.21 9.26
CA ALA A 375 12.89 26.62 9.09
C ALA A 375 13.84 25.52 9.59
N LEU A 376 14.67 25.00 8.71
CA LEU A 376 15.80 24.14 9.08
C LEU A 376 16.85 25.05 9.71
N GLY A 377 17.02 24.97 11.03
CA GLY A 377 17.98 25.79 11.80
C GLY A 377 19.43 25.53 11.44
#